data_a4022b09db3039bcbf8257ea396b3d2b
#
_entry.id   a4022b09db3039bcbf8257ea396b3d2b
#
_cell.length_a   1.000
_cell.length_b   1.000
_cell.length_c   1.000
_cell.angle_alpha   90.00
_cell.angle_beta   90.00
_cell.angle_gamma   90.00
#
_symmetry.space_group_name_H-M   'P 1'
#
loop_
_entity.id
_entity.type
_entity.pdbx_description
1 polymer ?
#
loop_
_entity_poly.entity_id
_entity_poly.type
_entity_poly.pdbx_seq_one_letter_code
_entity_poly.pdbx_strand_id
1 'polypeptide(L)'
;YLEPALRVAAAFPAVAFEQTGGYKTAANVNTFNARYYEARYLAGMLAGKVSRSGVAGYVAGFPVPEVIQGINAFTQGMRSVNPKAVVSHSMAAARSG
;
A
#
# COMPACT_ATOMS: atom_id res chain seq x y z
N TYR A 1 -7.33 7.16 8.33
CA TYR A 1 -7.63 7.20 9.78
C TYR A 1 -6.75 8.20 10.55
N LEU A 2 -5.75 8.81 9.91
CA LEU A 2 -4.82 9.72 10.58
C LEU A 2 -5.49 10.97 11.15
N GLU A 3 -6.33 11.64 10.38
CA GLU A 3 -7.00 12.86 10.84
C GLU A 3 -7.91 12.62 12.05
N PRO A 4 -8.75 11.57 12.08
CA PRO A 4 -9.47 11.22 13.29
C PRO A 4 -8.57 10.91 14.49
N ALA A 5 -7.44 10.21 14.26
CA ALA A 5 -6.48 9.89 15.31
C ALA A 5 -5.88 11.16 15.92
N LEU A 6 -5.48 12.12 15.08
CA LEU A 6 -4.94 13.40 15.53
C LEU A 6 -5.96 14.20 16.36
N ARG A 7 -7.22 14.18 15.97
CA ARG A 7 -8.29 14.88 16.72
C ARG A 7 -8.52 14.25 18.08
N VAL A 8 -8.58 12.92 18.16
CA VAL A 8 -8.72 12.20 19.42
C VAL A 8 -7.49 12.41 20.33
N ALA A 9 -6.30 12.35 19.76
CA ALA A 9 -5.06 12.56 20.50
C ALA A 9 -4.99 13.94 21.14
N ALA A 10 -5.50 14.97 20.46
CA ALA A 10 -5.54 16.33 21.01
C ALA A 10 -6.45 16.42 22.25
N ALA A 11 -7.49 15.61 22.34
CA ALA A 11 -8.40 15.54 23.50
C ALA A 11 -7.80 14.76 24.67
N PHE A 12 -6.74 13.95 24.44
CA PHE A 12 -6.10 13.11 25.45
C PHE A 12 -4.59 13.31 25.45
N PRO A 13 -4.09 14.48 25.84
CA PRO A 13 -2.68 14.81 25.67
C PRO A 13 -1.71 13.96 26.51
N ALA A 14 -2.20 13.31 27.56
CA ALA A 14 -1.39 12.42 28.40
C ALA A 14 -1.28 10.99 27.84
N VAL A 15 -1.99 10.67 26.76
CA VAL A 15 -1.98 9.35 26.14
C VAL A 15 -1.08 9.37 24.90
N ALA A 16 -0.18 8.39 24.79
CA ALA A 16 0.64 8.22 23.60
C ALA A 16 -0.13 7.43 22.55
N PHE A 17 -0.12 7.92 21.31
CA PHE A 17 -0.77 7.30 20.16
C PHE A 17 0.27 6.89 19.12
N GLU A 18 0.14 5.67 18.61
CA GLU A 18 0.95 5.14 17.52
C GLU A 18 0.05 4.84 16.32
N GLN A 19 0.37 5.43 15.18
CA GLN A 19 -0.41 5.29 13.95
C GLN A 19 0.40 4.57 12.89
N THR A 20 -0.13 3.47 12.36
CA THR A 20 0.46 2.78 11.22
C THR A 20 0.12 3.53 9.92
N GLY A 21 1.13 3.91 9.18
CA GLY A 21 0.94 4.66 7.94
C GLY A 21 0.40 6.06 8.21
N GLY A 22 1.13 7.07 7.91
CA GLY A 22 0.69 8.43 8.11
C GLY A 22 1.78 9.40 7.67
N TYR A 23 1.40 10.64 7.51
CA TYR A 23 2.29 11.69 7.01
C TYR A 23 2.43 12.87 7.98
N LYS A 24 1.75 12.81 9.11
CA LYS A 24 1.81 13.85 10.15
C LYS A 24 2.02 13.21 11.51
N THR A 25 2.69 13.94 12.39
CA THR A 25 2.85 13.61 13.79
C THR A 25 2.33 14.74 14.67
N ALA A 26 2.17 14.48 15.94
CA ALA A 26 1.84 15.48 16.95
C ALA A 26 2.66 15.18 18.22
N ALA A 27 2.52 16.02 19.26
CA ALA A 27 3.29 15.85 20.48
C ALA A 27 3.13 14.47 21.12
N ASN A 28 1.94 13.89 21.01
CA ASN A 28 1.61 12.56 21.56
C ASN A 28 1.21 11.56 20.50
N VAL A 29 1.47 11.85 19.22
CA VAL A 29 1.19 10.95 18.09
C VAL A 29 2.46 10.70 17.32
N ASN A 30 2.84 9.44 17.20
CA ASN A 30 3.90 8.98 16.33
C ASN A 30 3.35 8.14 15.19
N THR A 31 4.02 8.16 14.04
CA THR A 31 3.65 7.33 12.89
C THR A 31 4.77 6.38 12.54
N PHE A 32 4.42 5.19 12.11
CA PHE A 32 5.37 4.19 11.66
C PHE A 32 4.83 3.46 10.44
N ASN A 33 5.70 2.83 9.68
CA ASN A 33 5.31 2.06 8.51
C ASN A 33 6.32 0.94 8.24
N ALA A 34 5.88 -0.05 7.46
CA ALA A 34 6.75 -1.11 6.98
C ALA A 34 6.99 -0.93 5.47
N ARG A 35 8.05 -1.52 4.98
CA ARG A 35 8.37 -1.52 3.55
C ARG A 35 7.58 -2.59 2.81
N TYR A 36 6.27 -2.40 2.71
CA TYR A 36 5.37 -3.36 2.09
C TYR A 36 5.70 -3.63 0.62
N TYR A 37 6.30 -2.66 -0.07
CA TYR A 37 6.70 -2.81 -1.47
C TYR A 37 7.72 -3.93 -1.68
N GLU A 38 8.57 -4.21 -0.69
CA GLU A 38 9.53 -5.32 -0.79
C GLU A 38 8.82 -6.67 -0.87
N ALA A 39 7.83 -6.89 -0.01
CA ALA A 39 7.02 -8.10 -0.03
C ALA A 39 6.18 -8.20 -1.32
N ARG A 40 5.69 -7.07 -1.82
CA ARG A 40 4.94 -7.02 -3.07
C ARG A 40 5.80 -7.36 -4.29
N TYR A 41 7.04 -6.94 -4.29
CA TYR A 41 8.00 -7.32 -5.33
C TYR A 41 8.20 -8.84 -5.36
N LEU A 42 8.40 -9.45 -4.21
CA LEU A 42 8.53 -10.92 -4.08
C LEU A 42 7.26 -11.64 -4.52
N ALA A 43 6.10 -11.12 -4.15
CA ALA A 43 4.82 -11.65 -4.61
C ALA A 43 4.68 -11.56 -6.14
N GLY A 44 5.13 -10.48 -6.73
CA GLY A 44 5.19 -10.32 -8.18
C GLY A 44 6.09 -11.34 -8.86
N MET A 45 7.26 -11.60 -8.30
CA MET A 45 8.17 -12.64 -8.80
C MET A 45 7.49 -14.02 -8.78
N LEU A 46 6.81 -14.35 -7.69
CA LEU A 46 6.07 -15.60 -7.61
C LEU A 46 4.96 -15.67 -8.66
N ALA A 47 4.18 -14.61 -8.79
CA ALA A 47 3.13 -14.53 -9.79
C ALA A 47 3.68 -14.71 -11.21
N GLY A 48 4.81 -14.10 -11.51
CA GLY A 48 5.46 -14.23 -12.81
C GLY A 48 5.92 -15.67 -13.12
N LYS A 49 6.32 -16.40 -12.10
CA LYS A 49 6.74 -17.80 -12.25
C LYS A 49 5.58 -18.76 -12.44
N VAL A 50 4.46 -18.54 -11.73
CA VAL A 50 3.34 -19.49 -11.74
C VAL A 50 2.28 -19.16 -12.79
N SER A 51 2.24 -17.94 -13.28
CA SER A 51 1.26 -17.50 -14.27
C SER A 51 1.56 -18.10 -15.66
N ARG A 52 0.59 -18.79 -16.22
CA ARG A 52 0.70 -19.33 -17.57
C ARG A 52 0.41 -18.28 -18.65
N SER A 53 -0.53 -17.39 -18.39
CA SER A 53 -0.92 -16.32 -19.33
C SER A 53 0.04 -15.13 -19.33
N GLY A 54 0.79 -14.94 -18.25
CA GLY A 54 1.61 -13.74 -18.05
C GLY A 54 0.79 -12.49 -17.74
N VAL A 55 -0.49 -12.64 -17.44
CA VAL A 55 -1.40 -11.53 -17.13
C VAL A 55 -1.86 -11.66 -15.68
N ALA A 56 -1.75 -10.58 -14.93
CA ALA A 56 -2.22 -10.50 -13.56
C ALA A 56 -3.19 -9.33 -13.40
N GLY A 57 -4.21 -9.52 -12.56
CA GLY A 57 -5.09 -8.45 -12.13
C GLY A 57 -4.70 -7.98 -10.72
N TYR A 58 -4.72 -6.69 -10.51
CA TYR A 58 -4.41 -6.08 -9.22
C TYR A 58 -5.54 -5.13 -8.83
N VAL A 59 -6.22 -5.44 -7.73
CA VAL A 59 -7.27 -4.58 -7.19
C VAL A 59 -6.68 -3.80 -6.02
N ALA A 60 -6.74 -2.49 -6.09
CA ALA A 60 -6.22 -1.60 -5.06
C ALA A 60 -7.35 -0.75 -4.47
N GLY A 61 -7.10 -0.18 -3.30
CA GLY A 61 -8.06 0.71 -2.65
C GLY A 61 -8.08 2.09 -3.29
N PHE A 62 -7.36 3.02 -2.71
CA PHE A 62 -7.25 4.39 -3.21
C PHE A 62 -5.91 4.62 -3.92
N PRO A 63 -5.84 5.56 -4.89
CA PRO A 63 -4.59 5.88 -5.60
C PRO A 63 -3.67 6.79 -4.78
N VAL A 64 -3.37 6.38 -3.56
CA VAL A 64 -2.38 7.05 -2.71
C VAL A 64 -0.97 6.54 -3.05
N PRO A 65 0.10 7.33 -2.77
CA PRO A 65 1.46 6.98 -3.17
C PRO A 65 1.91 5.59 -2.71
N GLU A 66 1.57 5.18 -1.51
CA GLU A 66 1.91 3.87 -0.96
C GLU A 66 1.29 2.72 -1.76
N VAL A 67 0.03 2.87 -2.18
CA VAL A 67 -0.69 1.87 -2.97
C VAL A 67 -0.08 1.79 -4.38
N ILE A 68 0.21 2.93 -5.00
CA ILE A 68 0.84 2.98 -6.32
C ILE A 68 2.24 2.36 -6.28
N GLN A 69 3.00 2.62 -5.24
CA GLN A 69 4.31 1.99 -5.01
C GLN A 69 4.17 0.46 -4.94
N GLY A 70 3.12 -0.05 -4.27
CA GLY A 70 2.85 -1.49 -4.19
C GLY A 70 2.54 -2.10 -5.55
N ILE A 71 1.71 -1.45 -6.37
CA ILE A 71 1.41 -1.90 -7.73
C ILE A 71 2.67 -1.94 -8.59
N ASN A 72 3.47 -0.88 -8.53
CA ASN A 72 4.71 -0.80 -9.30
C ASN A 72 5.72 -1.86 -8.88
N ALA A 73 5.88 -2.09 -7.58
CA ALA A 73 6.77 -3.13 -7.06
C ALA A 73 6.34 -4.53 -7.50
N PHE A 74 5.04 -4.83 -7.41
CA PHE A 74 4.49 -6.09 -7.89
C PHE A 74 4.75 -6.28 -9.39
N THR A 75 4.49 -5.25 -10.19
CA THR A 75 4.70 -5.28 -11.63
C THR A 75 6.16 -5.50 -11.98
N GLN A 76 7.06 -4.80 -11.32
CA GLN A 76 8.51 -4.97 -11.51
C GLN A 76 8.96 -6.38 -11.12
N GLY A 77 8.45 -6.89 -10.00
CA GLY A 77 8.74 -8.24 -9.55
C GLY A 77 8.27 -9.29 -10.57
N MET A 78 7.06 -9.15 -11.09
CA MET A 78 6.53 -10.05 -12.09
C MET A 78 7.34 -10.00 -13.38
N ARG A 79 7.71 -8.80 -13.84
CA ARG A 79 8.52 -8.61 -15.05
C ARG A 79 9.97 -9.05 -14.90
N SER A 80 10.49 -9.10 -13.68
CA SER A 80 11.86 -9.59 -13.43
C SER A 80 12.03 -11.06 -13.82
N VAL A 81 10.96 -11.85 -13.72
CA VAL A 81 10.96 -13.28 -14.10
C VAL A 81 10.21 -13.56 -15.40
N ASN A 82 9.34 -12.66 -15.82
CA ASN A 82 8.60 -12.73 -17.09
C ASN A 82 8.53 -11.33 -17.72
N PRO A 83 9.50 -10.96 -18.57
CA PRO A 83 9.55 -9.60 -19.15
C PRO A 83 8.34 -9.18 -19.98
N LYS A 84 7.55 -10.15 -20.45
CA LYS A 84 6.32 -9.90 -21.21
C LYS A 84 5.07 -9.81 -20.34
N ALA A 85 5.22 -9.90 -19.01
CA ALA A 85 4.09 -9.84 -18.09
C ALA A 85 3.34 -8.51 -18.17
N VAL A 86 2.02 -8.61 -18.07
CA VAL A 86 1.12 -7.47 -18.05
C VAL A 86 0.34 -7.48 -16.74
N VAL A 87 0.36 -6.35 -16.04
CA VAL A 87 -0.42 -6.17 -14.81
C VAL A 87 -1.50 -5.12 -15.10
N SER A 88 -2.74 -5.55 -15.06
CA SER A 88 -3.90 -4.66 -15.14
C SER A 88 -4.36 -4.34 -13.72
N HIS A 89 -4.63 -3.09 -13.44
CA HIS A 89 -5.08 -2.69 -12.12
C HIS A 89 -6.37 -1.88 -12.17
N SER A 90 -7.14 -1.99 -11.11
CA SER A 90 -8.31 -1.15 -10.89
C SER A 90 -8.34 -0.67 -9.45
N MET A 91 -8.92 0.50 -9.25
CA MET A 91 -9.11 1.08 -7.92
C MET A 91 -10.52 0.78 -7.44
N ALA A 92 -10.61 0.16 -6.27
CA ALA A 92 -11.87 -0.02 -5.56
C ALA A 92 -12.18 1.28 -4.80
N ALA A 93 -12.40 2.36 -5.52
CA ALA A 93 -12.74 3.63 -4.91
C ALA A 93 -14.08 3.48 -4.18
N ALA A 94 -14.12 3.73 -2.88
CA ALA A 94 -15.38 3.89 -2.19
C ALA A 94 -16.09 5.09 -2.84
N ARG A 95 -17.18 4.83 -3.50
CA ARG A 95 -18.09 5.90 -3.89
C ARG A 95 -18.70 6.44 -2.61
N SER A 96 -18.21 7.56 -2.16
CA SER A 96 -19.00 8.38 -1.24
C SER A 96 -20.25 8.80 -2.02
N GLY A 97 -21.32 8.13 -1.72
CA GLY A 97 -22.63 8.55 -2.21
C GLY A 97 -23.00 9.91 -1.66
#